data_4f7751ff9d844f9896f3cfb859ece143
#
_entry.id   4f7751ff9d844f9896f3cfb859ece143
#
_cell.length_a   1.000
_cell.length_b   1.000
_cell.length_c   1.000
_cell.angle_alpha   90.00
_cell.angle_beta   90.00
_cell.angle_gamma   90.00
#
_symmetry.space_group_name_H-M   'P 1'
#
loop_
_entity.id
_entity.type
_entity.pdbx_description
1 polymer ?
#
loop_
_entity_poly.entity_id
_entity_poly.type
_entity_poly.pdbx_seq_one_letter_code
_entity_poly.pdbx_strand_id
1 'polypeptide(L)'
;MKKILSFLRENPLFVIASLVSVLLYALDNAEAGAMLAAVSVVPAGSTKASRGIAGLATQGAGEATTVSNASELSPELIDADVDSQIISIASDESVIDTIKRKIRRQVRVNSFEVDHYLIDDKRSKAYTNAPYSGINATRAEIPFSTTGERKIFQEYYTAICKGVNGYDPTGQIELPGVDLMLFFVGKNPTTEAPIAMAVNGPKTNASDDYCVLPTIPAGTEIILLSSAAYETQKFIAPSTIVPVPERMFLQKQLCNSIVSDYFAAQKKRLQFSESQIAEAVLRQFRLESCRTAWVGQPGKFKVQAMDNAMGYQWDYFSKGIRWQFKRQYDLSSKITFADLINLSMVKFTGFNCTKRAIWLLGKQLLNDIQKIDLTLHKNISVTGDNVFGIECTKIHTVFGDIDLIHDPTLDALGYAHCGGLIDENGLVRYYMKNEDAKTENVDGEEAKREVVMTIDCLCLKGYSHIWVNGSAAESDIPGASRVTSAATLPDEPNVNDVVILTGDVNHTVDGQSKLWFTAGSVVTYNGTTWVEYTGEIIV
;
A
#
# COMPACT_ATOMS: atom_id res chain seq x y z
N MET A 1 -12.69 -64.43 -27.04
CA MET A 1 -13.60 -64.03 -25.95
C MET A 1 -13.35 -64.79 -24.64
N LYS A 2 -13.26 -66.16 -24.61
CA LYS A 2 -13.06 -66.88 -23.33
C LYS A 2 -11.76 -66.52 -22.59
N LYS A 3 -10.63 -66.25 -23.28
CA LYS A 3 -9.35 -65.83 -22.66
C LYS A 3 -9.39 -64.42 -22.10
N ILE A 4 -10.19 -63.54 -22.70
CA ILE A 4 -10.37 -62.16 -22.22
C ILE A 4 -11.25 -62.16 -20.96
N LEU A 5 -12.29 -62.98 -20.93
CA LEU A 5 -13.16 -63.12 -19.77
C LEU A 5 -12.44 -63.77 -18.56
N SER A 6 -11.52 -64.72 -18.79
CA SER A 6 -10.70 -65.27 -17.70
C SER A 6 -9.73 -64.26 -17.13
N PHE A 7 -9.08 -63.45 -17.99
CA PHE A 7 -8.18 -62.38 -17.57
C PHE A 7 -8.90 -61.32 -16.74
N LEU A 8 -10.07 -60.90 -17.18
CA LEU A 8 -10.91 -59.93 -16.44
C LEU A 8 -11.41 -60.46 -15.10
N ARG A 9 -11.64 -61.77 -14.99
CA ARG A 9 -12.06 -62.41 -13.74
C ARG A 9 -10.90 -62.57 -12.75
N GLU A 10 -9.66 -62.73 -13.24
CA GLU A 10 -8.47 -62.89 -12.39
C GLU A 10 -7.90 -61.57 -11.89
N ASN A 11 -8.25 -60.44 -12.56
CA ASN A 11 -7.73 -59.10 -12.23
C ASN A 11 -8.88 -58.09 -12.00
N PRO A 12 -9.66 -58.21 -10.94
CA PRO A 12 -10.80 -57.33 -10.71
C PRO A 12 -10.40 -55.84 -10.48
N LEU A 13 -9.20 -55.61 -9.92
CA LEU A 13 -8.68 -54.26 -9.72
C LEU A 13 -8.37 -53.55 -11.04
N PHE A 14 -7.92 -54.33 -12.06
CA PHE A 14 -7.67 -53.78 -13.38
C PHE A 14 -8.97 -53.32 -14.06
N VAL A 15 -10.03 -54.09 -13.92
CA VAL A 15 -11.35 -53.75 -14.46
C VAL A 15 -11.89 -52.50 -13.78
N ILE A 16 -11.76 -52.41 -12.47
CA ILE A 16 -12.22 -51.25 -11.68
C ILE A 16 -11.40 -50.01 -12.06
N ALA A 17 -10.06 -50.12 -12.14
CA ALA A 17 -9.20 -49.01 -12.48
C ALA A 17 -9.43 -48.49 -13.92
N SER A 18 -9.65 -49.42 -14.87
CA SER A 18 -9.96 -49.02 -16.25
C SER A 18 -11.35 -48.36 -16.37
N LEU A 19 -12.35 -48.86 -15.63
CA LEU A 19 -13.67 -48.23 -15.57
C LEU A 19 -13.62 -46.85 -14.94
N VAL A 20 -12.88 -46.67 -13.85
CA VAL A 20 -12.68 -45.36 -13.22
C VAL A 20 -11.92 -44.39 -14.13
N SER A 21 -10.89 -44.88 -14.88
CA SER A 21 -10.19 -44.07 -15.86
C SER A 21 -11.12 -43.57 -16.98
N VAL A 22 -11.99 -44.47 -17.49
CA VAL A 22 -12.96 -44.08 -18.50
C VAL A 22 -13.98 -43.10 -17.97
N LEU A 23 -14.40 -43.26 -16.73
CA LEU A 23 -15.36 -42.36 -16.09
C LEU A 23 -14.73 -40.98 -15.83
N LEU A 24 -13.46 -40.91 -15.38
CA LEU A 24 -12.72 -39.68 -15.19
C LEU A 24 -12.45 -38.96 -16.52
N TYR A 25 -12.16 -39.72 -17.56
CA TYR A 25 -12.01 -39.16 -18.91
C TYR A 25 -13.33 -38.58 -19.46
N ALA A 26 -14.45 -39.29 -19.20
CA ALA A 26 -15.78 -38.80 -19.55
C ALA A 26 -16.21 -37.54 -18.77
N LEU A 27 -15.56 -37.28 -17.63
CA LEU A 27 -15.76 -36.06 -16.81
C LEU A 27 -14.75 -34.94 -17.15
N ASP A 28 -14.04 -35.03 -18.28
CA ASP A 28 -13.05 -34.05 -18.73
C ASP A 28 -11.79 -33.93 -17.84
N ASN A 29 -11.50 -34.95 -17.03
CA ASN A 29 -10.30 -35.03 -16.21
C ASN A 29 -9.24 -35.95 -16.84
N ALA A 30 -8.74 -35.57 -18.02
CA ALA A 30 -7.79 -36.38 -18.80
C ALA A 30 -6.50 -36.72 -18.01
N GLU A 31 -5.98 -35.80 -17.19
CA GLU A 31 -4.78 -36.00 -16.40
C GLU A 31 -4.97 -37.03 -15.29
N ALA A 32 -6.09 -36.96 -14.57
CA ALA A 32 -6.40 -37.93 -13.51
C ALA A 32 -6.67 -39.33 -14.07
N GLY A 33 -7.29 -39.42 -15.24
CA GLY A 33 -7.48 -40.67 -15.97
C GLY A 33 -6.17 -41.31 -16.39
N ALA A 34 -5.22 -40.49 -16.89
CA ALA A 34 -3.90 -40.95 -17.27
C ALA A 34 -3.06 -41.46 -16.08
N MET A 35 -3.13 -40.77 -14.94
CA MET A 35 -2.45 -41.20 -13.72
C MET A 35 -3.01 -42.54 -13.18
N LEU A 36 -4.34 -42.73 -13.18
CA LEU A 36 -4.97 -43.97 -12.77
C LEU A 36 -4.66 -45.11 -13.74
N ALA A 37 -4.61 -44.85 -15.05
CA ALA A 37 -4.21 -45.81 -16.04
C ALA A 37 -2.73 -46.22 -15.86
N ALA A 38 -1.85 -45.27 -15.54
CA ALA A 38 -0.44 -45.53 -15.23
C ALA A 38 -0.27 -46.40 -13.97
N VAL A 39 -1.07 -46.12 -12.92
CA VAL A 39 -1.04 -46.93 -11.69
C VAL A 39 -1.58 -48.35 -11.91
N SER A 40 -2.54 -48.53 -12.83
CA SER A 40 -3.09 -49.86 -13.16
C SER A 40 -2.18 -50.76 -13.97
N VAL A 41 -1.12 -50.18 -14.57
CA VAL A 41 -0.11 -50.89 -15.36
C VAL A 41 1.11 -51.35 -14.53
N VAL A 42 1.03 -51.34 -13.21
CA VAL A 42 2.03 -52.03 -12.38
C VAL A 42 1.93 -53.53 -12.68
N PRO A 43 2.92 -54.13 -13.33
CA PRO A 43 2.82 -55.50 -13.75
C PRO A 43 2.66 -56.42 -12.52
N ALA A 44 1.66 -57.28 -12.56
CA ALA A 44 1.42 -58.28 -11.52
C ALA A 44 2.59 -59.29 -11.36
N GLY A 45 3.66 -59.08 -12.13
CA GLY A 45 4.88 -59.91 -12.07
C GLY A 45 5.71 -59.70 -10.79
N SER A 46 5.69 -58.52 -10.20
CA SER A 46 6.52 -58.22 -9.03
C SER A 46 6.12 -59.01 -7.74
N THR A 47 4.91 -59.53 -7.70
CA THR A 47 4.47 -60.32 -6.54
C THR A 47 4.89 -61.79 -6.55
N LYS A 48 5.42 -62.28 -7.69
CA LYS A 48 5.89 -63.67 -7.76
C LYS A 48 7.33 -63.82 -7.28
N ALA A 49 8.16 -62.83 -7.41
CA ALA A 49 9.54 -62.86 -6.94
C ALA A 49 9.68 -62.92 -5.42
N SER A 50 8.73 -62.37 -4.70
CA SER A 50 8.74 -62.36 -3.21
C SER A 50 8.32 -63.67 -2.56
N ARG A 51 7.95 -64.68 -3.33
CA ARG A 51 7.54 -66.01 -2.83
C ARG A 51 8.63 -67.08 -2.92
N GLY A 52 9.81 -66.70 -3.33
CA GLY A 52 10.98 -67.59 -3.21
C GLY A 52 11.29 -67.83 -1.75
N ILE A 53 11.67 -69.04 -1.41
CA ILE A 53 12.31 -69.35 -0.12
C ILE A 53 13.44 -68.34 0.02
N ALA A 54 13.53 -67.67 1.18
CA ALA A 54 14.43 -66.58 1.43
C ALA A 54 15.82 -66.84 0.84
N GLY A 55 16.22 -66.01 -0.13
CA GLY A 55 17.50 -66.10 -0.81
C GLY A 55 17.58 -66.97 -2.09
N LEU A 56 16.48 -67.51 -2.57
CA LEU A 56 16.43 -68.35 -3.78
C LEU A 56 15.52 -67.74 -4.86
N ALA A 57 15.84 -66.54 -5.31
CA ALA A 57 15.35 -66.05 -6.58
C ALA A 57 16.19 -66.73 -7.69
N THR A 58 15.65 -67.78 -8.34
CA THR A 58 16.36 -68.47 -9.43
C THR A 58 15.70 -68.21 -10.75
N GLN A 59 16.51 -67.82 -11.71
CA GLN A 59 16.14 -67.78 -13.14
C GLN A 59 16.27 -69.17 -13.75
N GLY A 60 15.63 -69.38 -14.92
CA GLY A 60 15.82 -70.53 -15.76
C GLY A 60 17.26 -70.72 -16.25
N ALA A 61 17.69 -71.93 -16.49
CA ALA A 61 19.03 -72.22 -16.97
C ALA A 61 19.23 -71.59 -18.38
N GLY A 62 20.28 -70.81 -18.55
CA GLY A 62 20.65 -70.19 -19.81
C GLY A 62 20.23 -68.70 -19.97
N GLU A 63 19.56 -68.11 -19.00
CA GLU A 63 19.23 -66.69 -19.04
C GLU A 63 20.35 -65.83 -18.41
N ALA A 64 20.66 -64.71 -19.08
CA ALA A 64 21.65 -63.76 -18.58
C ALA A 64 21.05 -62.95 -17.42
N THR A 65 21.83 -62.67 -16.38
CA THR A 65 21.47 -61.73 -15.33
C THR A 65 21.52 -60.31 -15.90
N THR A 66 20.37 -59.78 -16.26
CA THR A 66 20.20 -58.42 -16.77
C THR A 66 19.54 -57.54 -15.73
N VAL A 67 19.61 -56.22 -15.90
CA VAL A 67 18.93 -55.25 -15.04
C VAL A 67 17.42 -55.54 -14.98
N SER A 68 16.82 -55.88 -16.13
CA SER A 68 15.39 -56.23 -16.23
C SER A 68 15.06 -57.50 -15.39
N ASN A 69 15.81 -58.56 -15.59
CA ASN A 69 15.57 -59.83 -14.88
C ASN A 69 15.86 -59.70 -13.39
N ALA A 70 16.90 -58.95 -13.01
CA ALA A 70 17.23 -58.70 -11.63
C ALA A 70 16.15 -57.83 -10.92
N SER A 71 15.58 -56.85 -11.62
CA SER A 71 14.49 -56.01 -11.06
C SER A 71 13.17 -56.77 -10.98
N GLU A 72 12.92 -57.78 -11.85
CA GLU A 72 11.73 -58.64 -11.76
C GLU A 72 11.82 -59.65 -10.62
N LEU A 73 13.01 -60.21 -10.41
CA LEU A 73 13.25 -61.20 -9.36
C LEU A 73 13.39 -60.59 -7.98
N SER A 74 14.04 -59.45 -7.89
CA SER A 74 14.26 -58.71 -6.66
C SER A 74 14.18 -57.19 -6.95
N PRO A 75 12.99 -56.58 -6.85
CA PRO A 75 12.78 -55.16 -7.10
C PRO A 75 13.62 -54.24 -6.18
N GLU A 76 14.04 -54.76 -5.04
CA GLU A 76 14.86 -54.02 -4.06
C GLU A 76 16.37 -54.17 -4.29
N LEU A 77 16.80 -55.01 -5.23
CA LEU A 77 18.21 -55.25 -5.51
C LEU A 77 18.87 -54.08 -6.27
N ILE A 78 18.13 -53.50 -7.19
CA ILE A 78 18.60 -52.39 -8.04
C ILE A 78 17.87 -51.16 -7.62
N ASP A 79 18.56 -50.32 -6.89
CA ASP A 79 18.04 -49.03 -6.46
C ASP A 79 18.44 -47.93 -7.44
N ALA A 80 17.60 -46.94 -7.64
CA ALA A 80 17.96 -45.79 -8.47
C ALA A 80 18.97 -44.92 -7.71
N ASP A 81 19.94 -44.38 -8.45
CA ASP A 81 20.83 -43.38 -7.90
C ASP A 81 20.01 -42.16 -7.47
N VAL A 82 20.35 -41.61 -6.31
CA VAL A 82 19.71 -40.42 -5.76
C VAL A 82 20.71 -39.29 -5.80
N ASP A 83 20.36 -38.24 -6.50
CA ASP A 83 21.11 -36.98 -6.39
C ASP A 83 21.04 -36.46 -4.96
N SER A 84 22.20 -36.13 -4.41
CA SER A 84 22.30 -35.58 -3.05
C SER A 84 21.84 -34.12 -2.97
N GLN A 85 21.69 -33.46 -4.13
CA GLN A 85 21.28 -32.06 -4.19
C GLN A 85 19.75 -31.93 -4.09
N ILE A 86 19.28 -31.23 -3.08
CA ILE A 86 17.88 -30.84 -2.95
C ILE A 86 17.71 -29.45 -3.57
N ILE A 87 16.95 -29.36 -4.66
CA ILE A 87 16.60 -28.09 -5.27
C ILE A 87 15.29 -27.60 -4.66
N SER A 88 15.34 -26.44 -4.01
CA SER A 88 14.14 -25.80 -3.49
C SER A 88 13.41 -25.06 -4.61
N ILE A 89 12.21 -25.50 -4.94
CA ILE A 89 11.26 -24.77 -5.79
C ILE A 89 10.47 -23.84 -4.88
N ALA A 90 11.08 -22.73 -4.52
CA ALA A 90 10.46 -21.80 -3.62
C ALA A 90 10.07 -20.52 -4.36
N SER A 91 9.00 -19.85 -3.88
CA SER A 91 8.63 -18.51 -4.35
C SER A 91 9.74 -17.50 -4.05
N ASP A 92 9.76 -16.41 -4.81
CA ASP A 92 10.70 -15.32 -4.60
C ASP A 92 10.63 -14.76 -3.18
N GLU A 93 11.76 -14.28 -2.67
CA GLU A 93 11.83 -13.65 -1.35
C GLU A 93 11.08 -12.32 -1.36
N SER A 94 10.37 -12.05 -0.24
CA SER A 94 9.68 -10.79 -0.09
C SER A 94 10.64 -9.66 0.26
N VAL A 95 10.51 -8.55 -0.46
CA VAL A 95 11.25 -7.31 -0.21
C VAL A 95 10.90 -6.74 1.17
N ILE A 96 9.66 -6.89 1.61
CA ILE A 96 9.19 -6.41 2.93
C ILE A 96 9.97 -7.05 4.08
N ASP A 97 10.33 -8.33 3.99
CA ASP A 97 11.15 -8.97 5.02
C ASP A 97 12.53 -8.32 5.15
N THR A 98 13.16 -8.03 4.01
CA THR A 98 14.44 -7.32 3.98
C THR A 98 14.30 -5.89 4.54
N ILE A 99 13.22 -5.19 4.17
CA ILE A 99 12.91 -3.86 4.72
C ILE A 99 12.72 -3.93 6.23
N LYS A 100 11.92 -4.86 6.75
CA LYS A 100 11.69 -5.04 8.20
C LYS A 100 13.00 -5.18 8.99
N ARG A 101 14.00 -5.86 8.43
CA ARG A 101 15.29 -6.08 9.09
C ARG A 101 16.23 -4.90 8.97
N LYS A 102 16.24 -4.21 7.84
CA LYS A 102 17.22 -3.15 7.52
C LYS A 102 16.70 -1.73 7.67
N ILE A 103 15.40 -1.56 7.98
CA ILE A 103 14.80 -0.25 8.19
C ILE A 103 15.53 0.53 9.28
N ARG A 104 15.81 1.80 9.01
CA ARG A 104 16.58 2.68 9.89
C ARG A 104 15.85 2.99 11.21
N ARG A 105 14.54 3.12 11.17
CA ARG A 105 13.70 3.46 12.33
C ARG A 105 13.01 2.22 12.89
N GLN A 106 13.71 1.53 13.78
CA GLN A 106 13.15 0.44 14.57
C GLN A 106 13.01 0.91 16.02
N VAL A 107 11.80 0.78 16.57
CA VAL A 107 11.49 1.23 17.93
C VAL A 107 10.98 0.05 18.74
N ARG A 108 11.69 -0.29 19.81
CA ARG A 108 11.22 -1.30 20.75
C ARG A 108 10.14 -0.73 21.64
N VAL A 109 9.06 -1.46 21.80
CA VAL A 109 7.90 -1.06 22.62
C VAL A 109 7.56 -2.16 23.60
N ASN A 110 6.89 -1.80 24.69
CA ASN A 110 6.52 -2.75 25.77
C ASN A 110 4.99 -2.96 25.85
N SER A 111 4.25 -2.50 24.84
CA SER A 111 2.80 -2.65 24.76
C SER A 111 2.39 -3.16 23.38
N PHE A 112 1.32 -3.93 23.31
CA PHE A 112 0.69 -4.32 22.03
C PHE A 112 -0.02 -3.17 21.33
N GLU A 113 -0.28 -2.07 22.04
CA GLU A 113 -0.89 -0.86 21.52
C GLU A 113 0.17 0.25 21.52
N VAL A 114 0.35 0.92 20.39
CA VAL A 114 1.30 2.03 20.22
C VAL A 114 0.57 3.21 19.61
N ASP A 115 0.58 4.33 20.32
CA ASP A 115 0.06 5.59 19.80
C ASP A 115 1.24 6.41 19.26
N HIS A 116 1.17 6.81 18.01
CA HIS A 116 2.08 7.79 17.43
C HIS A 116 1.31 9.07 17.15
N TYR A 117 1.98 10.19 17.34
CA TYR A 117 1.37 11.50 17.22
C TYR A 117 1.75 12.16 15.92
N LEU A 118 0.76 12.72 15.26
CA LEU A 118 0.92 13.57 14.09
C LEU A 118 0.64 15.01 14.53
N ILE A 119 1.48 15.91 14.08
CA ILE A 119 1.29 17.34 14.23
C ILE A 119 1.24 17.94 12.84
N ASP A 120 0.24 18.77 12.59
CA ASP A 120 0.08 19.48 11.34
C ASP A 120 0.40 20.96 11.55
N ASP A 121 0.78 21.63 10.49
CA ASP A 121 0.98 23.07 10.50
C ASP A 121 -0.37 23.79 10.60
N LYS A 122 -0.35 25.01 11.13
CA LYS A 122 -1.53 25.85 11.13
C LYS A 122 -1.99 26.08 9.70
N ARG A 123 -3.25 25.80 9.40
CA ARG A 123 -3.84 26.10 8.11
C ARG A 123 -3.66 27.57 7.78
N SER A 124 -3.26 27.83 6.55
CA SER A 124 -3.05 29.17 6.03
C SER A 124 -4.15 29.60 5.07
N LYS A 125 -5.05 28.68 4.67
CA LYS A 125 -6.03 28.91 3.62
C LYS A 125 -7.44 28.54 4.05
N ALA A 126 -8.42 29.29 3.56
CA ALA A 126 -9.84 28.95 3.64
C ALA A 126 -10.57 29.51 2.42
N TYR A 127 -11.78 29.02 2.20
CA TYR A 127 -12.59 29.37 1.04
C TYR A 127 -13.93 29.93 1.48
N THR A 128 -14.42 30.94 0.75
CA THR A 128 -15.74 31.51 1.01
C THR A 128 -16.82 30.53 0.55
N ASN A 129 -17.79 30.22 1.44
CA ASN A 129 -18.91 29.32 1.10
C ASN A 129 -20.09 30.03 0.41
N ALA A 130 -20.17 31.34 0.53
CA ALA A 130 -21.19 32.18 -0.05
C ALA A 130 -20.60 33.48 -0.58
N PRO A 131 -21.19 34.10 -1.59
CA PRO A 131 -20.72 35.39 -2.07
C PRO A 131 -20.96 36.47 -1.00
N TYR A 132 -19.96 37.31 -0.81
CA TYR A 132 -20.13 38.57 -0.08
C TYR A 132 -20.51 39.65 -1.10
N SER A 133 -21.70 40.20 -0.98
CA SER A 133 -22.23 41.24 -1.87
C SER A 133 -22.65 42.51 -1.11
N GLY A 134 -22.08 42.73 0.08
CA GLY A 134 -22.37 43.91 0.89
C GLY A 134 -21.84 45.18 0.19
N ILE A 135 -22.73 46.11 -0.08
CA ILE A 135 -22.41 47.37 -0.76
C ILE A 135 -21.92 48.38 0.29
N ASN A 136 -20.75 48.96 0.06
CA ASN A 136 -20.16 50.06 0.84
C ASN A 136 -19.91 49.81 2.34
N ALA A 137 -19.74 48.58 2.75
CA ALA A 137 -19.36 48.27 4.11
C ALA A 137 -17.84 48.39 4.32
N THR A 138 -17.42 49.20 5.27
CA THR A 138 -15.99 49.28 5.65
C THR A 138 -15.54 48.06 6.46
N ARG A 139 -16.49 47.39 7.14
CA ARG A 139 -16.29 46.18 7.95
C ARG A 139 -17.39 45.19 7.64
N ALA A 140 -17.04 43.97 7.34
CA ALA A 140 -18.05 42.93 7.11
C ALA A 140 -17.56 41.55 7.53
N GLU A 141 -18.51 40.68 7.80
CA GLU A 141 -18.26 39.27 8.05
C GLU A 141 -17.93 38.55 6.73
N ILE A 142 -16.86 37.76 6.75
CA ILE A 142 -16.52 36.91 5.62
C ILE A 142 -17.16 35.54 5.84
N PRO A 143 -17.98 35.03 4.89
CA PRO A 143 -18.70 33.79 5.03
C PRO A 143 -17.77 32.58 4.79
N PHE A 144 -17.45 31.85 5.84
CA PHE A 144 -16.76 30.56 5.79
C PHE A 144 -17.67 29.41 6.19
N SER A 145 -17.44 28.23 5.62
CA SER A 145 -18.28 27.06 5.80
C SER A 145 -18.22 26.50 7.22
N THR A 146 -17.01 26.25 7.72
CA THR A 146 -16.81 25.53 8.97
C THR A 146 -16.30 26.42 10.09
N THR A 147 -16.56 26.02 11.34
CA THR A 147 -15.99 26.69 12.52
C THR A 147 -14.46 26.61 12.51
N GLY A 148 -13.88 25.54 11.94
CA GLY A 148 -12.43 25.39 11.80
C GLY A 148 -11.83 26.46 10.89
N GLU A 149 -12.43 26.73 9.74
CA GLU A 149 -11.99 27.80 8.81
C GLU A 149 -12.12 29.19 9.43
N ARG A 150 -13.21 29.45 10.17
CA ARG A 150 -13.40 30.72 10.89
C ARG A 150 -12.32 30.97 11.95
N LYS A 151 -11.74 29.90 12.52
CA LYS A 151 -10.66 30.01 13.52
C LYS A 151 -9.29 30.30 12.93
N ILE A 152 -9.08 30.10 11.62
CA ILE A 152 -7.81 30.42 10.93
C ILE A 152 -7.53 31.91 11.02
N PHE A 153 -8.55 32.74 10.75
CA PHE A 153 -8.43 34.19 10.69
C PHE A 153 -8.73 34.82 12.06
N GLN A 154 -7.68 35.22 12.71
CA GLN A 154 -7.76 35.87 14.02
C GLN A 154 -7.64 37.38 13.87
N GLU A 155 -8.01 38.09 14.91
CA GLU A 155 -7.84 39.54 14.99
C GLU A 155 -6.38 39.96 14.76
N TYR A 156 -6.18 41.04 14.03
CA TYR A 156 -4.89 41.60 13.61
C TYR A 156 -4.10 40.77 12.58
N TYR A 157 -4.71 39.78 11.96
CA TYR A 157 -4.09 39.09 10.82
C TYR A 157 -4.47 39.73 9.49
N THR A 158 -3.57 39.61 8.53
CA THR A 158 -3.80 40.02 7.15
C THR A 158 -3.95 38.79 6.26
N ALA A 159 -4.72 38.90 5.18
CA ALA A 159 -4.90 37.84 4.19
C ALA A 159 -5.07 38.44 2.81
N ILE A 160 -4.84 37.65 1.78
CA ILE A 160 -5.14 38.00 0.38
C ILE A 160 -6.30 37.14 -0.15
N CYS A 161 -7.18 37.79 -0.93
CA CYS A 161 -8.24 37.12 -1.66
C CYS A 161 -7.75 36.86 -3.09
N LYS A 162 -7.55 35.61 -3.44
CA LYS A 162 -7.10 35.26 -4.79
C LYS A 162 -8.20 35.49 -5.83
N GLY A 163 -7.83 36.11 -6.95
CA GLY A 163 -8.74 36.36 -8.05
C GLY A 163 -9.74 37.51 -7.83
N VAL A 164 -9.68 38.20 -6.70
CA VAL A 164 -10.40 39.46 -6.48
C VAL A 164 -9.41 40.62 -6.63
N ASN A 165 -9.67 41.53 -7.55
CA ASN A 165 -8.75 42.63 -7.81
C ASN A 165 -8.75 43.64 -6.68
N GLY A 166 -7.56 44.10 -6.33
CA GLY A 166 -7.36 45.26 -5.49
C GLY A 166 -7.44 46.58 -6.28
N TYR A 167 -7.37 47.68 -5.56
CA TYR A 167 -7.47 49.05 -6.11
C TYR A 167 -6.19 49.83 -5.85
N ASP A 168 -6.02 50.89 -6.59
CA ASP A 168 -4.95 51.87 -6.41
C ASP A 168 -5.05 52.57 -5.05
N PRO A 169 -4.03 53.31 -4.58
CA PRO A 169 -4.09 54.01 -3.29
C PRO A 169 -5.22 55.03 -3.16
N THR A 170 -5.74 55.53 -4.27
CA THR A 170 -6.90 56.43 -4.28
C THR A 170 -8.22 55.68 -4.13
N GLY A 171 -8.22 54.35 -4.33
CA GLY A 171 -9.41 53.50 -4.28
C GLY A 171 -10.40 53.71 -5.43
N GLN A 172 -9.99 54.35 -6.50
CA GLN A 172 -10.84 54.71 -7.64
C GLN A 172 -10.60 53.85 -8.87
N ILE A 173 -9.41 53.28 -9.00
CA ILE A 173 -9.00 52.48 -10.16
C ILE A 173 -8.72 51.06 -9.71
N GLU A 174 -9.46 50.12 -10.27
CA GLU A 174 -9.21 48.70 -10.07
C GLU A 174 -7.91 48.30 -10.80
N LEU A 175 -7.06 47.55 -10.11
CA LEU A 175 -5.76 47.08 -10.63
C LEU A 175 -5.85 45.59 -10.98
N PRO A 176 -6.00 45.24 -12.26
CA PRO A 176 -6.02 43.84 -12.68
C PRO A 176 -4.70 43.13 -12.32
N GLY A 177 -4.81 41.91 -11.71
CA GLY A 177 -3.64 41.12 -11.32
C GLY A 177 -3.04 41.50 -9.97
N VAL A 178 -3.59 42.47 -9.25
CA VAL A 178 -3.26 42.76 -7.86
C VAL A 178 -4.36 42.21 -7.00
N ASP A 179 -4.07 41.20 -6.18
CA ASP A 179 -5.06 40.58 -5.29
C ASP A 179 -5.54 41.54 -4.19
N LEU A 180 -6.81 41.47 -3.83
CA LEU A 180 -7.38 42.18 -2.71
C LEU A 180 -6.77 41.72 -1.40
N MET A 181 -6.27 42.64 -0.59
CA MET A 181 -5.74 42.38 0.74
C MET A 181 -6.78 42.73 1.80
N LEU A 182 -7.02 41.77 2.73
CA LEU A 182 -7.90 41.93 3.86
C LEU A 182 -7.12 42.06 5.17
N PHE A 183 -7.69 42.79 6.11
CA PHE A 183 -7.23 42.91 7.48
C PHE A 183 -8.37 42.53 8.42
N PHE A 184 -8.17 41.57 9.30
CA PHE A 184 -9.16 41.08 10.22
C PHE A 184 -9.14 41.89 11.51
N VAL A 185 -10.27 42.49 11.83
CA VAL A 185 -10.41 43.42 12.97
C VAL A 185 -11.15 42.81 14.18
N GLY A 186 -11.70 41.62 14.02
CA GLY A 186 -12.42 40.94 15.10
C GLY A 186 -13.25 39.78 14.60
N LYS A 187 -14.14 39.30 15.48
CA LYS A 187 -15.09 38.23 15.17
C LYS A 187 -16.48 38.64 15.68
N ASN A 188 -17.51 38.18 14.98
CA ASN A 188 -18.86 38.29 15.44
C ASN A 188 -19.04 37.39 16.70
N PRO A 189 -19.53 37.88 17.82
CA PRO A 189 -19.67 37.12 19.06
C PRO A 189 -20.72 35.97 18.96
N THR A 190 -21.66 36.07 18.01
CA THR A 190 -22.73 35.08 17.84
C THR A 190 -22.37 34.00 16.80
N THR A 191 -21.84 34.43 15.66
CA THR A 191 -21.54 33.54 14.51
C THR A 191 -20.11 33.03 14.49
N GLU A 192 -19.22 33.61 15.34
CA GLU A 192 -17.76 33.41 15.30
C GLU A 192 -17.12 33.72 13.92
N ALA A 193 -17.90 34.31 13.01
CA ALA A 193 -17.40 34.70 11.69
C ALA A 193 -16.38 35.84 11.81
N PRO A 194 -15.23 35.75 11.11
CA PRO A 194 -14.24 36.81 11.16
C PRO A 194 -14.72 38.04 10.41
N ILE A 195 -14.50 39.22 11.02
CA ILE A 195 -14.85 40.52 10.46
C ILE A 195 -13.59 41.10 9.83
N ALA A 196 -13.66 41.39 8.54
CA ALA A 196 -12.56 41.95 7.78
C ALA A 196 -12.81 43.37 7.30
N MET A 197 -11.71 44.06 7.03
CA MET A 197 -11.63 45.33 6.30
C MET A 197 -10.76 45.16 5.06
N ALA A 198 -11.06 45.86 3.98
CA ALA A 198 -10.16 45.90 2.83
C ALA A 198 -9.00 46.85 3.09
N VAL A 199 -7.78 46.45 2.74
CA VAL A 199 -6.59 47.28 2.84
C VAL A 199 -6.39 48.07 1.54
N ASN A 200 -6.53 47.43 0.39
CA ASN A 200 -6.44 48.01 -0.95
C ASN A 200 -7.76 47.86 -1.70
N GLY A 201 -8.86 48.14 -1.05
CA GLY A 201 -10.19 48.09 -1.65
C GLY A 201 -10.62 49.41 -2.27
N PRO A 202 -11.84 49.46 -2.84
CA PRO A 202 -12.40 50.70 -3.37
C PRO A 202 -12.68 51.70 -2.24
N LYS A 203 -12.65 52.96 -2.56
CA LYS A 203 -13.02 54.05 -1.67
C LYS A 203 -14.20 54.82 -2.25
N THR A 204 -15.13 55.28 -1.42
CA THR A 204 -16.24 56.10 -1.86
C THR A 204 -15.74 57.46 -2.41
N ASN A 205 -14.79 58.07 -1.70
CA ASN A 205 -14.09 59.27 -2.17
C ASN A 205 -12.57 59.03 -2.04
N ALA A 206 -11.78 59.63 -2.92
CA ALA A 206 -10.32 59.49 -2.91
C ALA A 206 -9.65 59.98 -1.61
N SER A 207 -10.33 60.86 -0.86
CA SER A 207 -9.89 61.39 0.44
C SER A 207 -10.28 60.56 1.63
N ASP A 208 -11.05 59.47 1.45
CA ASP A 208 -11.51 58.62 2.57
C ASP A 208 -10.33 57.86 3.17
N ASP A 209 -10.28 57.79 4.49
CA ASP A 209 -9.24 57.04 5.21
C ASP A 209 -9.41 55.52 5.12
N TYR A 210 -10.63 55.04 4.86
CA TYR A 210 -10.96 53.62 4.84
C TYR A 210 -11.46 53.14 3.48
N CYS A 211 -11.07 51.93 3.14
CA CYS A 211 -11.61 51.24 1.98
C CYS A 211 -12.92 50.54 2.33
N VAL A 212 -13.81 50.39 1.38
CA VAL A 212 -14.97 49.53 1.44
C VAL A 212 -14.63 48.15 0.90
N LEU A 213 -15.32 47.12 1.36
CA LEU A 213 -15.12 45.78 0.86
C LEU A 213 -15.82 45.64 -0.50
N PRO A 214 -15.08 45.23 -1.56
CA PRO A 214 -15.72 44.87 -2.82
C PRO A 214 -16.47 43.54 -2.73
N THR A 215 -17.22 43.19 -3.74
CA THR A 215 -17.86 41.89 -3.85
C THR A 215 -16.81 40.78 -3.89
N ILE A 216 -16.97 39.78 -3.02
CA ILE A 216 -16.12 38.59 -2.99
C ILE A 216 -16.98 37.41 -3.43
N PRO A 217 -16.68 36.73 -4.55
CA PRO A 217 -17.43 35.56 -4.99
C PRO A 217 -17.38 34.38 -4.01
N ALA A 218 -18.36 33.49 -4.07
CA ALA A 218 -18.27 32.21 -3.39
C ALA A 218 -17.12 31.36 -3.97
N GLY A 219 -16.49 30.56 -3.11
CA GLY A 219 -15.34 29.74 -3.53
C GLY A 219 -14.02 30.51 -3.65
N THR A 220 -13.99 31.82 -3.31
CA THR A 220 -12.74 32.59 -3.32
C THR A 220 -11.76 32.06 -2.30
N GLU A 221 -10.54 31.76 -2.73
CA GLU A 221 -9.44 31.37 -1.84
C GLU A 221 -8.92 32.58 -1.06
N ILE A 222 -8.90 32.47 0.25
CA ILE A 222 -8.34 33.47 1.15
C ILE A 222 -7.13 32.88 1.85
N ILE A 223 -5.95 33.49 1.59
CA ILE A 223 -4.66 33.01 2.10
C ILE A 223 -4.23 33.94 3.24
N LEU A 224 -4.02 33.35 4.40
CA LEU A 224 -3.50 34.03 5.58
C LEU A 224 -2.04 34.47 5.32
N LEU A 225 -1.73 35.71 5.63
CA LEU A 225 -0.38 36.22 5.60
C LEU A 225 0.20 36.28 7.03
N SER A 226 0.57 37.46 7.47
CA SER A 226 1.13 37.71 8.80
C SER A 226 0.19 38.58 9.64
N SER A 227 0.51 38.74 10.89
CA SER A 227 -0.16 39.73 11.74
C SER A 227 0.34 41.15 11.44
N ALA A 228 -0.57 42.12 11.53
CA ALA A 228 -0.28 43.54 11.50
C ALA A 228 -0.80 44.18 12.79
N ALA A 229 0.08 44.33 13.75
CA ALA A 229 -0.26 44.88 15.05
C ALA A 229 -0.05 46.41 15.08
N TYR A 230 -0.82 47.12 15.88
CA TYR A 230 -0.61 48.55 16.09
C TYR A 230 0.56 48.81 17.06
N GLU A 231 1.08 50.02 17.05
CA GLU A 231 2.37 50.39 17.65
C GLU A 231 2.50 49.96 19.15
N THR A 232 1.45 50.10 19.92
CA THR A 232 1.49 49.79 21.37
C THR A 232 1.06 48.35 21.70
N GLN A 233 0.72 47.55 20.72
CA GLN A 233 0.21 46.20 20.96
C GLN A 233 1.37 45.21 21.24
N LYS A 234 1.28 44.50 22.36
CA LYS A 234 2.30 43.51 22.77
C LYS A 234 1.87 42.06 22.55
N PHE A 235 0.58 41.79 22.47
CA PHE A 235 0.03 40.43 22.40
C PHE A 235 -1.08 40.35 21.34
N ILE A 236 -1.14 39.22 20.64
CA ILE A 236 -2.24 38.84 19.77
C ILE A 236 -2.82 37.52 20.27
N ALA A 237 -3.98 37.13 19.77
CA ALA A 237 -4.60 35.85 20.14
C ALA A 237 -3.66 34.67 19.89
N PRO A 238 -3.50 33.75 20.87
CA PRO A 238 -2.60 32.60 20.72
C PRO A 238 -3.12 31.62 19.69
N SER A 239 -2.20 30.99 18.95
CA SER A 239 -2.52 29.83 18.10
C SER A 239 -2.27 28.56 18.89
N THR A 240 -3.23 27.62 18.86
CA THR A 240 -3.10 26.32 19.52
C THR A 240 -2.90 25.25 18.44
N ILE A 241 -1.79 24.53 18.53
CA ILE A 241 -1.48 23.37 17.69
C ILE A 241 -1.32 22.19 18.64
N VAL A 242 -2.11 21.15 18.45
CA VAL A 242 -2.11 19.97 19.31
C VAL A 242 -1.86 18.73 18.45
N PRO A 243 -0.92 17.86 18.83
CA PRO A 243 -0.70 16.61 18.12
C PRO A 243 -1.90 15.66 18.29
N VAL A 244 -2.27 14.99 17.20
CA VAL A 244 -3.36 14.00 17.17
C VAL A 244 -2.76 12.59 17.19
N PRO A 245 -3.22 11.70 18.10
CA PRO A 245 -2.73 10.32 18.15
C PRO A 245 -3.36 9.46 17.07
N GLU A 246 -2.56 8.61 16.46
CA GLU A 246 -3.00 7.49 15.63
C GLU A 246 -2.52 6.18 16.26
N ARG A 247 -3.45 5.23 16.48
CA ARG A 247 -3.18 3.98 17.19
C ARG A 247 -2.84 2.84 16.24
N MET A 248 -1.77 2.11 16.58
CA MET A 248 -1.33 0.91 15.90
C MET A 248 -1.32 -0.28 16.87
N PHE A 249 -1.65 -1.47 16.35
CA PHE A 249 -1.57 -2.73 17.09
C PHE A 249 -0.40 -3.56 16.60
N LEU A 250 0.33 -4.18 17.55
CA LEU A 250 1.36 -5.17 17.23
C LEU A 250 0.70 -6.56 17.18
N GLN A 251 1.05 -7.32 16.15
CA GLN A 251 0.57 -8.68 15.99
C GLN A 251 1.64 -9.68 16.44
N LYS A 252 1.25 -10.64 17.28
CA LYS A 252 2.07 -11.79 17.62
C LYS A 252 1.90 -12.85 16.53
N GLN A 253 3.00 -13.20 15.89
CA GLN A 253 3.05 -14.23 14.87
C GLN A 253 3.91 -15.39 15.37
N LEU A 254 3.43 -16.61 15.18
CA LEU A 254 4.06 -17.85 15.64
C LEU A 254 4.11 -18.83 14.47
N CYS A 255 5.20 -19.57 14.42
CA CYS A 255 5.35 -20.72 13.55
C CYS A 255 6.10 -21.80 14.32
N ASN A 256 5.73 -23.05 14.14
CA ASN A 256 6.42 -24.17 14.76
C ASN A 256 6.56 -25.33 13.78
N SER A 257 7.66 -26.04 13.90
CA SER A 257 7.88 -27.36 13.31
C SER A 257 8.13 -28.37 14.43
N ILE A 258 7.63 -29.57 14.26
CA ILE A 258 7.83 -30.68 15.21
C ILE A 258 8.43 -31.85 14.44
N VAL A 259 9.57 -32.34 14.93
CA VAL A 259 10.25 -33.47 14.34
C VAL A 259 10.46 -34.54 15.42
N SER A 260 10.00 -35.77 15.18
CA SER A 260 10.19 -36.88 16.12
C SER A 260 11.64 -37.37 16.10
N ASP A 261 12.15 -37.77 17.27
CA ASP A 261 13.52 -38.28 17.40
C ASP A 261 13.73 -39.54 16.56
N TYR A 262 12.67 -40.35 16.36
CA TYR A 262 12.71 -41.53 15.49
C TYR A 262 12.88 -41.16 14.02
N PHE A 263 12.19 -40.11 13.53
CA PHE A 263 12.39 -39.63 12.16
C PHE A 263 13.80 -39.06 11.96
N ALA A 264 14.34 -38.40 12.98
CA ALA A 264 15.71 -37.89 12.95
C ALA A 264 16.75 -38.99 12.85
N ALA A 265 16.56 -40.10 13.62
CA ALA A 265 17.46 -41.22 13.69
C ALA A 265 17.35 -42.21 12.52
N GLN A 266 16.27 -42.19 11.76
CA GLN A 266 16.02 -43.15 10.68
C GLN A 266 16.96 -42.97 9.50
N LYS A 267 17.47 -44.07 8.94
CA LYS A 267 18.25 -44.05 7.70
C LYS A 267 17.38 -43.54 6.56
N LYS A 268 17.75 -42.40 6.00
CA LYS A 268 17.04 -41.76 4.88
C LYS A 268 17.79 -42.03 3.57
N ARG A 269 17.05 -42.25 2.49
CA ARG A 269 17.59 -42.38 1.13
C ARG A 269 18.25 -41.11 0.68
N LEU A 270 17.67 -39.91 1.06
CA LEU A 270 18.20 -38.61 0.88
C LEU A 270 18.55 -38.00 2.25
N GLN A 271 19.66 -37.32 2.35
CA GLN A 271 20.04 -36.62 3.59
C GLN A 271 19.18 -35.36 3.77
N PHE A 272 17.99 -35.55 4.33
CA PHE A 272 17.07 -34.48 4.68
C PHE A 272 17.10 -34.28 6.19
N SER A 273 17.70 -33.16 6.63
CA SER A 273 17.95 -32.87 8.05
C SER A 273 16.82 -32.06 8.68
N GLU A 274 16.76 -32.05 10.02
CA GLU A 274 15.87 -31.21 10.81
C GLU A 274 16.06 -29.72 10.46
N SER A 275 17.31 -29.28 10.28
CA SER A 275 17.61 -27.88 9.94
C SER A 275 17.03 -27.45 8.59
N GLN A 276 16.96 -28.35 7.60
CA GLN A 276 16.34 -28.05 6.31
C GLN A 276 14.81 -27.92 6.43
N ILE A 277 14.18 -28.71 7.29
CA ILE A 277 12.75 -28.57 7.61
C ILE A 277 12.51 -27.22 8.28
N ALA A 278 13.31 -26.88 9.30
CA ALA A 278 13.20 -25.62 10.02
C ALA A 278 13.39 -24.42 9.11
N GLU A 279 14.38 -24.46 8.20
CA GLU A 279 14.63 -23.41 7.22
C GLU A 279 13.44 -23.22 6.26
N ALA A 280 12.86 -24.30 5.74
CA ALA A 280 11.69 -24.25 4.87
C ALA A 280 10.47 -23.65 5.59
N VAL A 281 10.23 -24.06 6.85
CA VAL A 281 9.15 -23.54 7.69
C VAL A 281 9.38 -22.06 8.04
N LEU A 282 10.60 -21.66 8.36
CA LEU A 282 10.98 -20.28 8.61
C LEU A 282 10.74 -19.40 7.39
N ARG A 283 11.11 -19.87 6.20
CA ARG A 283 10.86 -19.17 4.95
C ARG A 283 9.37 -18.95 4.71
N GLN A 284 8.56 -20.00 4.89
CA GLN A 284 7.10 -19.90 4.78
C GLN A 284 6.53 -18.88 5.77
N PHE A 285 6.97 -18.92 7.01
CA PHE A 285 6.58 -17.97 8.05
C PHE A 285 6.88 -16.51 7.66
N ARG A 286 8.06 -16.26 7.09
CA ARG A 286 8.42 -14.93 6.62
C ARG A 286 7.53 -14.44 5.49
N LEU A 287 7.20 -15.31 4.53
CA LEU A 287 6.26 -14.96 3.45
C LEU A 287 4.87 -14.63 3.98
N GLU A 288 4.35 -15.40 4.93
CA GLU A 288 3.07 -15.13 5.59
C GLU A 288 3.09 -13.82 6.38
N SER A 289 4.16 -13.56 7.12
CA SER A 289 4.38 -12.30 7.83
C SER A 289 4.41 -11.10 6.89
N CYS A 290 4.99 -11.24 5.69
CA CYS A 290 5.02 -10.18 4.68
C CYS A 290 3.65 -9.92 4.06
N ARG A 291 2.84 -10.97 3.81
CA ARG A 291 1.45 -10.80 3.36
C ARG A 291 0.62 -10.05 4.40
N THR A 292 0.75 -10.42 5.68
CA THR A 292 0.10 -9.72 6.79
C THR A 292 0.56 -8.26 6.88
N ALA A 293 1.85 -7.99 6.69
CA ALA A 293 2.38 -6.63 6.69
C ALA A 293 1.80 -5.75 5.58
N TRP A 294 1.40 -6.33 4.43
CA TRP A 294 0.75 -5.58 3.35
C TRP A 294 -0.73 -5.34 3.59
N VAL A 295 -1.51 -6.39 3.91
CA VAL A 295 -2.98 -6.35 3.84
C VAL A 295 -3.69 -6.65 5.15
N GLY A 296 -2.96 -6.84 6.25
CA GLY A 296 -3.55 -7.08 7.56
C GLY A 296 -4.59 -6.01 7.93
N GLN A 297 -5.69 -6.43 8.57
CA GLN A 297 -6.73 -5.53 9.07
C GLN A 297 -6.53 -5.27 10.56
N PRO A 298 -6.63 -4.03 11.03
CA PRO A 298 -6.48 -3.72 12.45
C PRO A 298 -7.65 -4.28 13.25
N GLY A 299 -7.33 -4.91 14.37
CA GLY A 299 -8.37 -5.43 15.24
C GLY A 299 -7.83 -5.79 16.62
N LYS A 300 -8.76 -5.87 17.58
CA LYS A 300 -8.51 -6.36 18.92
C LYS A 300 -9.71 -7.17 19.36
N PHE A 301 -9.52 -8.46 19.55
CA PHE A 301 -10.59 -9.37 19.93
C PHE A 301 -10.22 -10.11 21.20
N LYS A 302 -11.22 -10.42 22.00
CA LYS A 302 -11.07 -11.27 23.16
C LYS A 302 -11.56 -12.67 22.78
N VAL A 303 -10.61 -13.56 22.55
CA VAL A 303 -10.88 -14.92 22.05
C VAL A 303 -10.49 -15.93 23.11
N GLN A 304 -11.29 -17.02 23.22
CA GLN A 304 -10.89 -18.23 23.90
C GLN A 304 -10.66 -19.31 22.85
N ALA A 305 -9.41 -19.69 22.64
CA ALA A 305 -9.09 -20.86 21.84
C ALA A 305 -9.51 -22.12 22.57
N MET A 306 -9.91 -23.18 21.84
CA MET A 306 -10.39 -24.44 22.44
C MET A 306 -9.39 -25.06 23.42
N ASP A 307 -8.09 -24.91 23.18
CA ASP A 307 -7.01 -25.49 23.98
C ASP A 307 -6.40 -24.50 24.99
N ASN A 308 -7.05 -23.35 25.20
CA ASN A 308 -6.50 -22.32 26.08
C ASN A 308 -6.96 -22.55 27.53
N ALA A 309 -6.10 -23.14 28.33
CA ALA A 309 -6.33 -23.34 29.76
C ALA A 309 -6.38 -22.01 30.56
N MET A 310 -5.82 -20.92 30.04
CA MET A 310 -5.78 -19.61 30.67
C MET A 310 -7.06 -18.78 30.47
N GLY A 311 -8.05 -19.30 29.75
CA GLY A 311 -9.30 -18.61 29.47
C GLY A 311 -9.20 -17.57 28.35
N TYR A 312 -10.05 -16.55 28.44
CA TYR A 312 -10.10 -15.51 27.42
C TYR A 312 -8.86 -14.62 27.43
N GLN A 313 -8.21 -14.46 26.27
CA GLN A 313 -7.08 -13.57 26.04
C GLN A 313 -7.37 -12.59 24.90
N TRP A 314 -6.64 -11.48 24.88
CA TRP A 314 -6.73 -10.51 23.81
C TRP A 314 -5.80 -10.88 22.66
N ASP A 315 -6.35 -11.00 21.45
CA ASP A 315 -5.61 -11.11 20.22
C ASP A 315 -5.58 -9.75 19.52
N TYR A 316 -4.41 -9.35 19.06
CA TYR A 316 -4.14 -8.09 18.39
C TYR A 316 -3.74 -8.34 16.96
N PHE A 317 -4.34 -7.58 16.04
CA PHE A 317 -4.11 -7.68 14.60
C PHE A 317 -3.53 -6.37 14.09
N SER A 318 -2.42 -6.45 13.36
CA SER A 318 -1.73 -5.27 12.84
C SER A 318 -2.42 -4.72 11.59
N LYS A 319 -2.42 -3.39 11.46
CA LYS A 319 -2.87 -2.70 10.26
C LYS A 319 -1.80 -2.82 9.17
N GLY A 320 -2.15 -3.44 8.04
CA GLY A 320 -1.26 -3.56 6.89
C GLY A 320 -0.88 -2.21 6.29
N ILE A 321 0.27 -2.16 5.63
CA ILE A 321 0.81 -0.94 5.00
C ILE A 321 -0.20 -0.34 4.01
N ARG A 322 -0.84 -1.19 3.20
CA ARG A 322 -1.82 -0.74 2.19
C ARG A 322 -2.93 0.14 2.80
N TRP A 323 -3.45 -0.22 3.96
CA TRP A 323 -4.54 0.49 4.62
C TRP A 323 -4.10 1.75 5.38
N GLN A 324 -2.79 2.02 5.40
CA GLN A 324 -2.21 3.19 6.04
C GLN A 324 -1.96 4.33 5.05
N PHE A 325 -2.05 4.08 3.74
CA PHE A 325 -1.96 5.13 2.75
C PHE A 325 -3.16 6.08 2.89
N LYS A 326 -2.88 7.35 2.97
CA LYS A 326 -3.90 8.43 3.07
C LYS A 326 -4.22 9.02 1.69
N ARG A 327 -3.41 8.70 0.67
CA ARG A 327 -3.52 9.23 -0.70
C ARG A 327 -3.41 8.08 -1.70
N GLN A 328 -4.22 8.17 -2.76
CA GLN A 328 -4.26 7.18 -3.84
C GLN A 328 -4.14 7.91 -5.18
N TYR A 329 -3.32 7.39 -6.07
CA TYR A 329 -3.18 7.87 -7.44
C TYR A 329 -3.73 6.82 -8.39
N ASP A 330 -4.78 7.17 -9.14
CA ASP A 330 -5.43 6.26 -10.08
C ASP A 330 -4.99 6.59 -11.51
N LEU A 331 -4.46 5.59 -12.20
CA LEU A 331 -4.08 5.68 -13.59
C LEU A 331 -5.27 5.26 -14.48
N SER A 332 -5.71 6.15 -15.35
CA SER A 332 -6.80 5.87 -16.31
C SER A 332 -6.37 4.93 -17.45
N SER A 333 -5.08 4.86 -17.73
CA SER A 333 -4.47 4.05 -18.78
C SER A 333 -3.11 3.52 -18.33
N LYS A 334 -2.36 2.85 -19.21
CA LYS A 334 -0.96 2.49 -18.91
C LYS A 334 -0.17 3.74 -18.58
N ILE A 335 0.70 3.61 -17.57
CA ILE A 335 1.52 4.72 -17.10
C ILE A 335 2.36 5.30 -18.24
N THR A 336 2.33 6.62 -18.37
CA THR A 336 3.08 7.38 -19.36
C THR A 336 4.20 8.19 -18.70
N PHE A 337 5.06 8.77 -19.52
CA PHE A 337 6.09 9.69 -19.04
C PHE A 337 5.49 10.89 -18.29
N ALA A 338 4.38 11.44 -18.79
CA ALA A 338 3.68 12.56 -18.15
C ALA A 338 3.15 12.16 -16.76
N ASP A 339 2.61 10.94 -16.63
CA ASP A 339 2.14 10.43 -15.34
C ASP A 339 3.27 10.29 -14.32
N LEU A 340 4.47 9.90 -14.74
CA LEU A 340 5.65 9.85 -13.85
C LEU A 340 6.02 11.24 -13.31
N ILE A 341 6.00 12.26 -14.18
CA ILE A 341 6.26 13.65 -13.75
C ILE A 341 5.17 14.13 -12.80
N ASN A 342 3.91 13.90 -13.16
CA ASN A 342 2.75 14.30 -12.36
C ASN A 342 2.75 13.61 -11.00
N LEU A 343 3.03 12.30 -10.97
CA LEU A 343 3.17 11.55 -9.73
C LEU A 343 4.31 12.09 -8.86
N SER A 344 5.45 12.41 -9.47
CA SER A 344 6.59 13.01 -8.77
C SER A 344 6.23 14.38 -8.19
N MET A 345 5.54 15.22 -8.97
CA MET A 345 5.07 16.52 -8.50
C MET A 345 4.13 16.38 -7.30
N VAL A 346 3.10 15.55 -7.41
CA VAL A 346 2.13 15.31 -6.32
C VAL A 346 2.79 14.67 -5.10
N LYS A 347 3.78 13.78 -5.32
CA LYS A 347 4.51 13.11 -4.22
C LYS A 347 5.38 14.07 -3.43
N PHE A 348 6.14 14.92 -4.12
CA PHE A 348 7.18 15.77 -3.51
C PHE A 348 6.72 17.20 -3.21
N THR A 349 5.43 17.50 -3.43
CA THR A 349 4.84 18.79 -3.09
C THR A 349 4.00 18.67 -1.83
N GLY A 350 4.29 19.48 -0.84
CA GLY A 350 3.58 19.49 0.45
C GLY A 350 3.98 18.35 1.39
N PHE A 351 3.26 18.20 2.49
CA PHE A 351 3.35 17.11 3.47
C PHE A 351 4.73 16.86 4.11
N ASN A 352 5.62 17.83 4.09
CA ASN A 352 6.98 17.71 4.66
C ASN A 352 7.70 16.42 4.22
N CYS A 353 7.57 16.04 2.94
CA CYS A 353 8.18 14.84 2.38
C CYS A 353 9.66 15.03 2.11
N THR A 354 10.42 13.96 2.22
CA THR A 354 11.81 13.94 1.74
C THR A 354 11.85 13.97 0.21
N LYS A 355 12.96 14.43 -0.35
CA LYS A 355 13.19 14.41 -1.80
C LYS A 355 13.56 13.03 -2.36
N ARG A 356 13.42 11.99 -1.55
CA ARG A 356 13.66 10.60 -1.93
C ARG A 356 12.48 9.74 -1.51
N ALA A 357 12.02 8.88 -2.40
CA ALA A 357 10.93 7.94 -2.15
C ALA A 357 11.26 6.56 -2.71
N ILE A 358 10.75 5.54 -2.05
CA ILE A 358 10.85 4.14 -2.46
C ILE A 358 9.50 3.74 -3.02
N TRP A 359 9.49 3.19 -4.21
CA TRP A 359 8.29 2.69 -4.85
C TRP A 359 8.32 1.17 -4.91
N LEU A 360 7.52 0.54 -4.05
CA LEU A 360 7.32 -0.90 -4.05
C LEU A 360 6.23 -1.24 -5.06
N LEU A 361 6.58 -2.00 -6.08
CA LEU A 361 5.78 -2.22 -7.28
C LEU A 361 5.45 -3.68 -7.51
N GLY A 362 4.22 -3.94 -7.97
CA GLY A 362 3.87 -5.21 -8.60
C GLY A 362 4.47 -5.33 -10.01
N LYS A 363 4.62 -6.56 -10.49
CA LYS A 363 5.33 -6.89 -11.76
C LYS A 363 4.75 -6.18 -13.00
N GLN A 364 3.43 -6.01 -13.08
CA GLN A 364 2.80 -5.42 -14.27
C GLN A 364 3.02 -3.91 -14.32
N LEU A 365 2.87 -3.23 -13.19
CA LEU A 365 3.14 -1.79 -13.13
C LEU A 365 4.61 -1.49 -13.41
N LEU A 366 5.53 -2.30 -12.85
CA LEU A 366 6.96 -2.17 -13.13
C LEU A 366 7.28 -2.41 -14.61
N ASN A 367 6.70 -3.46 -15.23
CA ASN A 367 6.87 -3.75 -16.65
C ASN A 367 6.36 -2.60 -17.54
N ASP A 368 5.26 -1.97 -17.18
CA ASP A 368 4.73 -0.83 -17.94
C ASP A 368 5.64 0.42 -17.79
N ILE A 369 6.23 0.64 -16.61
CA ILE A 369 7.23 1.71 -16.42
C ILE A 369 8.48 1.45 -17.25
N GLN A 370 8.97 0.21 -17.28
CA GLN A 370 10.18 -0.15 -18.06
C GLN A 370 9.99 -0.01 -19.59
N LYS A 371 8.76 -0.06 -20.08
CA LYS A 371 8.45 0.17 -21.51
C LYS A 371 8.45 1.64 -21.91
N ILE A 372 8.49 2.55 -20.95
CA ILE A 372 8.60 3.98 -21.24
C ILE A 372 10.04 4.28 -21.67
N ASP A 373 10.20 4.84 -22.86
CA ASP A 373 11.52 5.28 -23.33
C ASP A 373 11.95 6.56 -22.63
N LEU A 374 12.62 6.41 -21.50
CA LEU A 374 13.12 7.52 -20.70
C LEU A 374 14.35 8.21 -21.33
N THR A 375 14.99 7.56 -22.30
CA THR A 375 16.21 8.12 -22.97
C THR A 375 15.88 9.30 -23.87
N LEU A 376 14.65 9.39 -24.37
CA LEU A 376 14.17 10.49 -25.20
C LEU A 376 13.97 11.79 -24.39
N HIS A 377 13.94 11.70 -23.07
CA HIS A 377 13.58 12.79 -22.17
C HIS A 377 14.80 13.23 -21.34
N LYS A 378 15.38 14.38 -21.66
CA LYS A 378 16.58 14.92 -20.99
C LYS A 378 16.35 15.30 -19.51
N ASN A 379 15.11 15.44 -19.09
CA ASN A 379 14.74 15.89 -17.74
C ASN A 379 14.65 14.75 -16.72
N ILE A 380 14.74 13.51 -17.16
CA ILE A 380 14.75 12.33 -16.30
C ILE A 380 16.00 11.52 -16.61
N SER A 381 16.73 11.12 -15.60
CA SER A 381 17.83 10.18 -15.71
C SER A 381 17.58 8.93 -14.89
N VAL A 382 18.07 7.80 -15.38
CA VAL A 382 17.94 6.50 -14.73
C VAL A 382 19.32 6.03 -14.32
N THR A 383 19.47 5.67 -13.05
CA THR A 383 20.72 5.11 -12.52
C THR A 383 20.42 3.87 -11.68
N GLY A 384 21.36 2.95 -11.58
CA GLY A 384 21.30 1.88 -10.59
C GLY A 384 21.61 2.43 -9.19
N ASP A 385 20.89 1.97 -8.18
CA ASP A 385 21.15 2.28 -6.78
C ASP A 385 20.93 1.03 -5.91
N ASN A 386 21.28 1.13 -4.64
CA ASN A 386 21.09 0.07 -3.66
C ASN A 386 20.35 0.63 -2.44
N VAL A 387 19.13 0.17 -2.22
CA VAL A 387 18.27 0.58 -1.11
C VAL A 387 18.02 -0.63 -0.22
N PHE A 388 18.32 -0.53 1.06
CA PHE A 388 18.25 -1.64 2.02
C PHE A 388 19.08 -2.88 1.60
N GLY A 389 20.09 -2.73 0.72
CA GLY A 389 20.84 -3.84 0.17
C GLY A 389 20.12 -4.61 -0.93
N ILE A 390 19.09 -4.01 -1.52
CA ILE A 390 18.36 -4.50 -2.69
C ILE A 390 18.77 -3.61 -3.87
N GLU A 391 19.20 -4.22 -4.95
CA GLU A 391 19.49 -3.49 -6.19
C GLU A 391 18.18 -2.92 -6.74
N CYS A 392 18.17 -1.65 -7.02
CA CYS A 392 17.00 -0.94 -7.54
C CYS A 392 17.37 -0.02 -8.69
N THR A 393 16.37 0.35 -9.45
CA THR A 393 16.47 1.37 -10.49
C THR A 393 15.99 2.68 -9.93
N LYS A 394 16.84 3.70 -9.95
CA LYS A 394 16.51 5.04 -9.50
C LYS A 394 16.13 5.91 -10.68
N ILE A 395 14.99 6.58 -10.55
CA ILE A 395 14.53 7.61 -11.47
C ILE A 395 14.75 8.98 -10.82
N HIS A 396 15.58 9.82 -11.44
CA HIS A 396 15.80 11.18 -11.03
C HIS A 396 14.83 12.11 -11.74
N THR A 397 14.03 12.85 -11.00
CA THR A 397 13.14 13.89 -11.51
C THR A 397 13.52 15.23 -10.92
N VAL A 398 13.02 16.33 -11.52
CA VAL A 398 13.24 17.69 -10.99
C VAL A 398 12.67 17.83 -9.56
N PHE A 399 11.62 17.11 -9.24
CA PHE A 399 10.95 17.19 -7.93
C PHE A 399 11.64 16.34 -6.86
N GLY A 400 12.28 15.24 -7.24
CA GLY A 400 12.95 14.32 -6.33
C GLY A 400 13.28 12.98 -6.99
N ASP A 401 13.84 12.07 -6.21
CA ASP A 401 14.32 10.76 -6.62
C ASP A 401 13.33 9.66 -6.22
N ILE A 402 13.10 8.71 -7.12
CA ILE A 402 12.24 7.56 -6.89
C ILE A 402 13.04 6.28 -7.12
N ASP A 403 13.15 5.44 -6.12
CA ASP A 403 13.77 4.13 -6.19
C ASP A 403 12.70 3.06 -6.50
N LEU A 404 12.79 2.39 -7.65
CA LEU A 404 11.86 1.35 -8.07
C LEU A 404 12.32 -0.01 -7.56
N ILE A 405 11.46 -0.68 -6.81
CA ILE A 405 11.73 -2.02 -6.27
C ILE A 405 10.52 -2.92 -6.55
N HIS A 406 10.77 -4.07 -7.18
CA HIS A 406 9.75 -5.11 -7.36
C HIS A 406 9.49 -5.85 -6.04
N ASP A 407 8.24 -5.96 -5.62
CA ASP A 407 7.86 -6.80 -4.49
C ASP A 407 6.96 -7.97 -4.93
N PRO A 408 7.48 -9.21 -4.97
CA PRO A 408 6.70 -10.39 -5.34
C PRO A 408 5.49 -10.65 -4.44
N THR A 409 5.48 -10.11 -3.21
CA THR A 409 4.34 -10.25 -2.30
C THR A 409 3.09 -9.56 -2.84
N LEU A 410 3.25 -8.41 -3.50
CA LEU A 410 2.13 -7.71 -4.15
C LEU A 410 1.52 -8.55 -5.27
N ASP A 411 2.35 -9.24 -6.03
CA ASP A 411 1.89 -10.13 -7.10
C ASP A 411 1.09 -11.32 -6.54
N ALA A 412 1.60 -11.93 -5.46
CA ALA A 412 0.93 -13.04 -4.79
C ALA A 412 -0.41 -12.64 -4.13
N LEU A 413 -0.58 -11.37 -3.78
CA LEU A 413 -1.81 -10.82 -3.23
C LEU A 413 -2.81 -10.32 -4.28
N GLY A 414 -2.46 -10.38 -5.58
CA GLY A 414 -3.31 -9.91 -6.67
C GLY A 414 -3.14 -8.42 -7.00
N TYR A 415 -2.16 -7.72 -6.42
CA TYR A 415 -1.86 -6.30 -6.67
C TYR A 415 -0.74 -6.09 -7.69
N ALA A 416 -0.67 -6.94 -8.72
CA ALA A 416 0.37 -6.88 -9.74
C ALA A 416 0.42 -5.54 -10.52
N HIS A 417 -0.73 -4.86 -10.63
CA HIS A 417 -0.88 -3.56 -11.29
C HIS A 417 -0.75 -2.37 -10.34
N CYS A 418 -0.52 -2.61 -9.06
CA CYS A 418 -0.47 -1.58 -8.04
C CYS A 418 0.93 -1.40 -7.48
N GLY A 419 1.11 -0.31 -6.71
CA GLY A 419 2.34 -0.09 -5.98
C GLY A 419 2.21 0.96 -4.90
N GLY A 420 3.04 0.87 -3.87
CA GLY A 420 3.10 1.85 -2.79
C GLY A 420 4.34 2.74 -2.91
N LEU A 421 4.15 4.04 -3.05
CA LEU A 421 5.20 5.05 -3.06
C LEU A 421 5.40 5.59 -1.65
N ILE A 422 6.48 5.17 -1.01
CA ILE A 422 6.73 5.35 0.42
C ILE A 422 7.88 6.32 0.63
N ASP A 423 7.74 7.21 1.59
CA ASP A 423 8.86 8.00 2.11
C ASP A 423 9.64 7.16 3.13
N GLU A 424 10.94 7.01 2.91
CA GLU A 424 11.80 6.21 3.78
C GLU A 424 11.77 6.68 5.23
N ASN A 425 11.72 7.99 5.47
CA ASN A 425 11.69 8.56 6.81
C ASN A 425 10.34 8.37 7.54
N GLY A 426 9.26 8.18 6.78
CA GLY A 426 7.93 7.93 7.32
C GLY A 426 7.68 6.47 7.70
N LEU A 427 8.53 5.54 7.24
CA LEU A 427 8.37 4.12 7.53
C LEU A 427 9.05 3.78 8.87
N VAL A 428 8.30 3.19 9.81
CA VAL A 428 8.78 2.83 11.14
C VAL A 428 8.34 1.41 11.49
N ARG A 429 9.25 0.61 12.03
CA ARG A 429 8.93 -0.69 12.61
C ARG A 429 8.83 -0.56 14.12
N TYR A 430 7.67 -0.88 14.68
CA TYR A 430 7.50 -1.10 16.11
C TYR A 430 7.59 -2.59 16.40
N TYR A 431 8.40 -2.96 17.39
CA TYR A 431 8.55 -4.34 17.78
C TYR A 431 8.62 -4.50 19.30
N MET A 432 7.97 -5.52 19.81
CA MET A 432 8.13 -5.95 21.20
C MET A 432 9.16 -7.07 21.27
N LYS A 433 9.12 -7.99 20.30
CA LYS A 433 10.04 -9.10 20.16
C LYS A 433 10.42 -9.25 18.69
N ASN A 434 11.74 -9.28 18.45
CA ASN A 434 12.28 -9.63 17.13
C ASN A 434 12.06 -11.12 16.86
N GLU A 435 12.27 -11.53 15.62
CA GLU A 435 12.30 -12.93 15.24
C GLU A 435 13.25 -13.69 16.17
N ASP A 436 12.70 -14.59 16.96
CA ASP A 436 13.38 -15.40 17.95
C ASP A 436 13.00 -16.87 17.72
N ALA A 437 14.00 -17.68 17.41
CA ALA A 437 13.84 -19.11 17.21
C ALA A 437 14.27 -19.85 18.47
N LYS A 438 13.44 -20.77 18.96
CA LYS A 438 13.72 -21.60 20.12
C LYS A 438 13.45 -23.06 19.80
N THR A 439 14.36 -23.91 20.22
CA THR A 439 14.15 -25.37 20.18
C THR A 439 13.74 -25.82 21.57
N GLU A 440 12.60 -26.48 21.65
CA GLU A 440 12.03 -27.01 22.89
C GLU A 440 11.72 -28.49 22.71
N ASN A 441 11.89 -29.32 23.76
CA ASN A 441 11.39 -30.67 23.77
C ASN A 441 9.87 -30.64 23.98
N VAL A 442 9.15 -31.49 23.29
CA VAL A 442 7.69 -31.60 23.46
C VAL A 442 7.41 -32.41 24.74
N ASP A 443 6.66 -31.81 25.67
CA ASP A 443 6.31 -32.46 26.90
C ASP A 443 5.46 -33.73 26.65
N GLY A 444 5.95 -34.87 27.14
CA GLY A 444 5.27 -36.14 27.01
C GLY A 444 5.45 -36.86 25.66
N GLU A 445 6.28 -36.33 24.75
CA GLU A 445 6.54 -36.94 23.44
C GLU A 445 8.05 -36.95 23.16
N GLU A 446 8.54 -37.97 22.46
CA GLU A 446 9.92 -38.03 21.96
C GLU A 446 10.03 -37.26 20.66
N ALA A 447 10.01 -35.91 20.77
CA ALA A 447 10.03 -35.00 19.64
C ALA A 447 10.62 -33.64 20.04
N LYS A 448 11.26 -32.99 19.09
CA LYS A 448 11.75 -31.60 19.21
C LYS A 448 10.82 -30.68 18.47
N ARG A 449 10.49 -29.58 19.12
CA ARG A 449 9.73 -28.46 18.54
C ARG A 449 10.63 -27.27 18.34
N GLU A 450 10.67 -26.76 17.12
CA GLU A 450 11.25 -25.46 16.83
C GLU A 450 10.14 -24.44 16.72
N VAL A 451 10.19 -23.40 17.56
CA VAL A 451 9.21 -22.31 17.59
C VAL A 451 9.88 -21.04 17.16
N VAL A 452 9.36 -20.41 16.14
CA VAL A 452 9.74 -19.06 15.71
C VAL A 452 8.64 -18.10 16.08
N MET A 453 9.00 -17.00 16.73
CA MET A 453 8.05 -15.99 17.17
C MET A 453 8.53 -14.58 16.82
N THR A 454 7.62 -13.76 16.33
CA THR A 454 7.82 -12.31 16.21
C THR A 454 6.62 -11.55 16.75
N ILE A 455 6.85 -10.34 17.29
CA ILE A 455 5.79 -9.43 17.71
C ILE A 455 6.17 -8.06 17.18
N ASP A 456 5.59 -7.68 16.05
CA ASP A 456 5.89 -6.42 15.40
C ASP A 456 4.70 -5.86 14.61
N CYS A 457 4.85 -4.62 14.13
CA CYS A 457 4.04 -4.00 13.09
C CYS A 457 4.87 -2.98 12.31
N LEU A 458 4.48 -2.73 11.06
CA LEU A 458 5.00 -1.64 10.24
C LEU A 458 4.01 -0.48 10.24
N CYS A 459 4.52 0.72 10.43
CA CYS A 459 3.75 1.94 10.48
C CYS A 459 4.25 2.95 9.44
N LEU A 460 3.33 3.53 8.66
CA LEU A 460 3.56 4.66 7.78
C LEU A 460 3.11 5.93 8.48
N LYS A 461 4.04 6.82 8.80
CA LYS A 461 3.76 8.09 9.48
C LYS A 461 3.60 9.22 8.47
N GLY A 462 2.53 9.99 8.64
CA GLY A 462 2.28 11.17 7.83
C GLY A 462 1.44 10.91 6.59
N TYR A 463 1.34 11.94 5.76
CA TYR A 463 0.49 11.99 4.56
C TYR A 463 1.28 11.94 3.25
N SER A 464 2.61 11.84 3.32
CA SER A 464 3.47 11.87 2.13
C SER A 464 3.44 10.59 1.29
N HIS A 465 2.81 9.53 1.79
CA HIS A 465 2.76 8.23 1.12
C HIS A 465 1.59 8.16 0.14
N ILE A 466 1.81 7.55 -1.03
CA ILE A 466 0.81 7.43 -2.09
C ILE A 466 0.69 5.98 -2.52
N TRP A 467 -0.53 5.45 -2.55
CA TRP A 467 -0.85 4.21 -3.23
C TRP A 467 -1.15 4.49 -4.69
N VAL A 468 -0.56 3.75 -5.61
CA VAL A 468 -0.75 3.90 -7.05
C VAL A 468 -1.50 2.71 -7.59
N ASN A 469 -2.65 2.95 -8.20
CA ASN A 469 -3.43 1.96 -8.94
C ASN A 469 -3.13 2.07 -10.42
N GLY A 470 -2.72 0.97 -11.04
CA GLY A 470 -2.62 0.87 -12.49
C GLY A 470 -3.99 0.74 -13.16
N SER A 471 -4.05 0.94 -14.46
CA SER A 471 -5.29 0.99 -15.27
C SER A 471 -6.17 -0.27 -15.24
N ALA A 472 -5.66 -1.38 -14.76
CA ALA A 472 -6.40 -2.64 -14.62
C ALA A 472 -6.66 -3.02 -13.16
N ALA A 473 -6.42 -2.10 -12.24
CA ALA A 473 -6.55 -2.34 -10.81
C ALA A 473 -7.72 -1.55 -10.24
N GLU A 474 -8.73 -2.25 -9.78
CA GLU A 474 -9.79 -1.71 -8.95
C GLU A 474 -9.47 -2.04 -7.49
N SER A 475 -8.64 -1.23 -6.85
CA SER A 475 -8.27 -1.47 -5.46
C SER A 475 -8.30 -0.20 -4.64
N ASP A 476 -9.52 0.26 -4.38
CA ASP A 476 -9.74 1.47 -3.60
C ASP A 476 -9.36 1.28 -2.12
N ILE A 477 -8.73 2.30 -1.58
CA ILE A 477 -8.44 2.39 -0.15
C ILE A 477 -9.54 3.28 0.47
N PRO A 478 -10.36 2.75 1.37
CA PRO A 478 -11.41 3.52 2.01
C PRO A 478 -10.86 4.76 2.72
N GLY A 479 -11.42 5.93 2.41
CA GLY A 479 -11.03 7.20 3.03
C GLY A 479 -9.72 7.81 2.53
N ALA A 480 -9.06 7.23 1.53
CA ALA A 480 -7.93 7.87 0.87
C ALA A 480 -8.40 8.94 -0.11
N SER A 481 -7.70 10.08 -0.17
CA SER A 481 -7.93 11.10 -1.21
C SER A 481 -7.41 10.58 -2.54
N ARG A 482 -8.24 10.68 -3.59
CA ARG A 482 -7.91 10.19 -4.94
C ARG A 482 -7.11 11.24 -5.69
N VAL A 483 -6.12 10.80 -6.43
CA VAL A 483 -5.40 11.62 -7.40
C VAL A 483 -5.65 11.00 -8.78
N THR A 484 -6.32 11.73 -9.65
CA THR A 484 -6.70 11.27 -11.00
C THR A 484 -6.20 12.25 -12.05
N SER A 485 -6.04 11.77 -13.27
CA SER A 485 -5.75 12.61 -14.43
C SER A 485 -6.95 12.59 -15.37
N ALA A 486 -7.60 13.72 -15.58
CA ALA A 486 -8.85 13.80 -16.34
C ALA A 486 -8.93 15.11 -17.16
N ALA A 487 -9.72 15.08 -18.26
CA ALA A 487 -9.98 16.27 -19.06
C ALA A 487 -11.07 17.16 -18.45
N THR A 488 -11.92 16.61 -17.58
CA THR A 488 -13.00 17.31 -16.91
C THR A 488 -12.99 17.02 -15.42
N LEU A 489 -13.61 17.87 -14.64
CA LEU A 489 -13.76 17.67 -13.20
C LEU A 489 -14.81 16.56 -12.94
N PRO A 490 -14.59 15.66 -11.96
CA PRO A 490 -15.58 14.67 -11.52
C PRO A 490 -16.86 15.32 -10.98
N ASP A 491 -18.00 14.69 -11.25
CA ASP A 491 -19.31 15.18 -10.80
C ASP A 491 -19.53 14.96 -9.30
N GLU A 492 -18.98 13.88 -8.73
CA GLU A 492 -19.10 13.51 -7.31
C GLU A 492 -17.72 13.34 -6.65
N PRO A 493 -17.02 14.45 -6.37
CA PRO A 493 -15.71 14.40 -5.73
C PRO A 493 -15.80 14.23 -4.21
N ASN A 494 -14.82 13.54 -3.62
CA ASN A 494 -14.61 13.55 -2.19
C ASN A 494 -13.70 14.72 -1.78
N VAL A 495 -13.81 15.14 -0.53
CA VAL A 495 -12.92 16.19 0.01
C VAL A 495 -11.46 15.72 -0.08
N ASN A 496 -10.59 16.59 -0.55
CA ASN A 496 -9.17 16.34 -0.84
C ASN A 496 -8.89 15.49 -2.08
N ASP A 497 -9.88 15.14 -2.90
CA ASP A 497 -9.58 14.58 -4.21
C ASP A 497 -8.79 15.59 -5.04
N VAL A 498 -7.79 15.08 -5.75
CA VAL A 498 -6.89 15.89 -6.59
C VAL A 498 -7.07 15.46 -8.04
N VAL A 499 -7.26 16.41 -8.94
CA VAL A 499 -7.34 16.16 -10.38
C VAL A 499 -6.24 16.92 -11.10
N ILE A 500 -5.50 16.21 -11.94
CA ILE A 500 -4.53 16.78 -12.87
C ILE A 500 -5.27 16.97 -14.19
N LEU A 501 -5.52 18.21 -14.55
CA LEU A 501 -6.30 18.54 -15.72
C LEU A 501 -5.49 18.33 -17.00
N THR A 502 -6.01 17.53 -17.91
CA THR A 502 -5.45 17.32 -19.25
C THR A 502 -6.09 18.21 -20.30
N GLY A 503 -7.17 18.90 -19.94
CA GLY A 503 -7.91 19.85 -20.80
C GLY A 503 -8.29 21.11 -20.02
N ASP A 504 -8.67 22.15 -20.75
CA ASP A 504 -9.16 23.40 -20.17
C ASP A 504 -10.57 23.19 -19.59
N VAL A 505 -10.77 23.64 -18.36
CA VAL A 505 -12.08 23.58 -17.68
C VAL A 505 -12.68 24.95 -17.58
N ASN A 506 -13.91 25.10 -18.07
CA ASN A 506 -14.66 26.33 -18.02
C ASN A 506 -15.74 26.27 -16.93
N HIS A 507 -15.97 27.39 -16.29
CA HIS A 507 -17.02 27.61 -15.33
C HIS A 507 -18.06 28.60 -15.88
N THR A 508 -19.34 28.35 -15.66
CA THR A 508 -20.41 29.24 -16.07
C THR A 508 -20.70 30.24 -14.97
N VAL A 509 -20.37 31.51 -15.20
CA VAL A 509 -20.67 32.62 -14.30
C VAL A 509 -21.57 33.60 -15.05
N ASP A 510 -22.73 33.92 -14.48
CA ASP A 510 -23.72 34.85 -15.06
C ASP A 510 -24.12 34.50 -16.50
N GLY A 511 -24.22 33.19 -16.80
CA GLY A 511 -24.60 32.70 -18.13
C GLY A 511 -23.49 32.76 -19.19
N GLN A 512 -22.27 33.18 -18.83
CA GLN A 512 -21.10 33.18 -19.71
C GLN A 512 -20.10 32.11 -19.27
N SER A 513 -19.57 31.38 -20.26
CA SER A 513 -18.48 30.43 -20.03
C SER A 513 -17.16 31.18 -19.84
N LYS A 514 -16.55 31.09 -18.67
CA LYS A 514 -15.23 31.63 -18.38
C LYS A 514 -14.26 30.49 -18.10
N LEU A 515 -13.01 30.65 -18.54
CA LEU A 515 -11.96 29.70 -18.22
C LEU A 515 -11.73 29.69 -16.70
N TRP A 516 -11.86 28.50 -16.11
CA TRP A 516 -11.63 28.32 -14.67
C TRP A 516 -10.22 27.82 -14.41
N PHE A 517 -9.87 26.69 -15.05
CA PHE A 517 -8.53 26.10 -14.95
C PHE A 517 -8.02 25.74 -16.34
N THR A 518 -6.71 25.94 -16.54
CA THR A 518 -6.02 25.57 -17.79
C THR A 518 -5.59 24.11 -17.77
N ALA A 519 -5.41 23.52 -18.94
CA ALA A 519 -4.76 22.22 -19.06
C ALA A 519 -3.38 22.22 -18.38
N GLY A 520 -3.08 21.17 -17.63
CA GLY A 520 -1.88 21.05 -16.80
C GLY A 520 -2.01 21.57 -15.37
N SER A 521 -3.11 22.26 -15.02
CA SER A 521 -3.38 22.64 -13.64
C SER A 521 -3.69 21.42 -12.79
N VAL A 522 -3.23 21.45 -11.53
CA VAL A 522 -3.57 20.45 -10.51
C VAL A 522 -4.54 21.11 -9.55
N VAL A 523 -5.71 20.52 -9.41
CA VAL A 523 -6.80 21.08 -8.61
C VAL A 523 -7.24 20.08 -7.54
N THR A 524 -7.71 20.58 -6.41
CA THR A 524 -8.25 19.76 -5.32
C THR A 524 -9.66 20.19 -4.97
N TYR A 525 -10.48 19.23 -4.51
CA TYR A 525 -11.83 19.52 -4.05
C TYR A 525 -11.84 19.82 -2.54
N ASN A 526 -12.34 21.00 -2.16
CA ASN A 526 -12.34 21.45 -0.77
C ASN A 526 -13.65 21.13 0.00
N GLY A 527 -14.52 20.32 -0.59
CA GLY A 527 -15.86 20.03 -0.05
C GLY A 527 -16.96 20.97 -0.56
N THR A 528 -16.60 22.05 -1.25
CA THR A 528 -17.56 23.02 -1.81
C THR A 528 -17.26 23.33 -3.27
N THR A 529 -16.00 23.50 -3.63
CA THR A 529 -15.56 23.84 -4.98
C THR A 529 -14.16 23.29 -5.26
N TRP A 530 -13.77 23.31 -6.54
CA TRP A 530 -12.42 22.97 -6.97
C TRP A 530 -11.50 24.17 -6.86
N VAL A 531 -10.28 23.95 -6.40
CA VAL A 531 -9.26 24.98 -6.17
C VAL A 531 -7.89 24.46 -6.58
N GLU A 532 -6.93 25.35 -6.84
CA GLU A 532 -5.56 24.94 -7.15
C GLU A 532 -4.95 24.14 -5.99
N TYR A 533 -4.33 23.01 -6.34
CA TYR A 533 -3.65 22.15 -5.38
C TYR A 533 -2.35 22.77 -4.88
N THR A 534 -2.23 22.92 -3.59
CA THR A 534 -1.04 23.52 -2.94
C THR A 534 -0.30 22.58 -2.02
N GLY A 535 -0.78 21.33 -1.92
CA GLY A 535 -0.20 20.32 -1.03
C GLY A 535 -0.73 20.39 0.40
N GLU A 536 -1.76 21.18 0.69
CA GLU A 536 -2.44 21.20 1.98
C GLU A 536 -3.65 20.25 1.96
N ILE A 537 -3.88 19.55 3.07
CA ILE A 537 -5.09 18.74 3.28
C ILE A 537 -6.16 19.61 3.93
N ILE A 538 -7.37 19.51 3.42
CA ILE A 538 -8.56 20.14 3.99
C ILE A 538 -9.19 19.12 4.96
N VAL A 539 -9.12 19.40 6.25
CA VAL A 539 -9.66 18.51 7.31
C VAL A 539 -11.02 18.99 7.77
#